data_29d64e19753907f1af13a5040ba0c4f5
#
_entry.id   29d64e19753907f1af13a5040ba0c4f5
#
_cell.length_a   1.000
_cell.length_b   1.000
_cell.length_c   1.000
_cell.angle_alpha   90.00
_cell.angle_beta   90.00
_cell.angle_gamma   90.00
#
_symmetry.space_group_name_H-M   'P 1'
#
loop_
_entity.id
_entity.type
_entity.pdbx_description
1 polymer ?
#
loop_
_entity_poly.entity_id
_entity_poly.type
_entity_poly.pdbx_seq_one_letter_code
_entity_poly.pdbx_strand_id
1 'polypeptide(L)'
;MQSRQFTIQDYLDILLRRWQLILILFFIVPAIIIPIGLKLPKKYLSTTLIIVEKQQIPSEYIKTTVGVDIAERMQSISQQIMSRSLLEKVITALNVYGTSKDPMDLKMEKLRKNIDIQVKGKNAFTISFKGDDPEMVMKVVNTLTSIFIDENLKIREQQAAGTSEFLEGELKLIKDKLESREKALKEYKTQHIGELPEQQQANLASL
;
A
#
# COMPACT_ATOMS: atom_id res chain seq x y z
N MET A 1 -30.61 14.58 -62.48
CA MET A 1 -29.60 15.12 -61.58
C MET A 1 -28.26 14.54 -62.00
N GLN A 2 -27.44 15.31 -62.76
CA GLN A 2 -26.12 14.84 -63.18
C GLN A 2 -25.16 14.95 -62.02
N SER A 3 -24.65 13.83 -61.59
CA SER A 3 -23.54 13.77 -60.64
C SER A 3 -22.28 14.30 -61.30
N ARG A 4 -21.85 15.50 -61.00
CA ARG A 4 -20.54 16.03 -61.39
C ARG A 4 -19.48 15.14 -60.77
N GLN A 5 -18.80 14.37 -61.62
CA GLN A 5 -17.57 13.66 -61.23
C GLN A 5 -16.50 14.73 -61.07
N PHE A 6 -16.08 14.99 -59.83
CA PHE A 6 -14.94 15.87 -59.56
C PHE A 6 -13.65 15.20 -60.07
N THR A 7 -13.03 15.86 -61.05
CA THR A 7 -11.75 15.39 -61.60
C THR A 7 -10.59 15.98 -60.79
N ILE A 8 -9.45 15.27 -60.77
CA ILE A 8 -8.25 15.72 -60.04
C ILE A 8 -7.85 17.17 -60.43
N GLN A 9 -8.11 17.56 -61.67
CA GLN A 9 -7.88 18.91 -62.18
C GLN A 9 -8.73 19.99 -61.50
N ASP A 10 -9.97 19.69 -61.14
CA ASP A 10 -10.86 20.62 -60.45
C ASP A 10 -10.33 20.93 -59.03
N TYR A 11 -9.70 19.95 -58.35
CA TYR A 11 -9.06 20.17 -57.06
C TYR A 11 -7.80 21.03 -57.14
N LEU A 12 -7.00 20.86 -58.19
CA LEU A 12 -5.82 21.69 -58.47
C LEU A 12 -6.20 23.14 -58.79
N ASP A 13 -7.25 23.35 -59.56
CA ASP A 13 -7.74 24.68 -59.87
C ASP A 13 -8.32 25.43 -58.67
N ILE A 14 -9.01 24.73 -57.77
CA ILE A 14 -9.49 25.29 -56.52
C ILE A 14 -8.30 25.65 -55.61
N LEU A 15 -7.28 24.79 -55.54
CA LEU A 15 -6.09 25.00 -54.74
C LEU A 15 -5.29 26.22 -55.21
N LEU A 16 -5.09 26.35 -56.52
CA LEU A 16 -4.37 27.47 -57.17
C LEU A 16 -5.17 28.79 -57.05
N ARG A 17 -6.49 28.72 -57.13
CA ARG A 17 -7.37 29.92 -57.07
C ARG A 17 -7.50 30.46 -55.67
N ARG A 18 -7.31 29.61 -54.64
CA ARG A 18 -7.47 29.99 -53.23
C ARG A 18 -6.22 29.81 -52.38
N TRP A 19 -5.04 29.76 -53.03
CA TRP A 19 -3.77 29.55 -52.35
C TRP A 19 -3.47 30.53 -51.23
N GLN A 20 -3.96 31.80 -51.40
CA GLN A 20 -3.82 32.82 -50.37
C GLN A 20 -4.56 32.46 -49.08
N LEU A 21 -5.78 31.92 -49.19
CA LEU A 21 -6.54 31.46 -48.01
C LEU A 21 -5.86 30.28 -47.31
N ILE A 22 -5.29 29.40 -48.07
CA ILE A 22 -4.54 28.23 -47.55
C ILE A 22 -3.29 28.71 -46.82
N LEU A 23 -2.54 29.65 -47.40
CA LEU A 23 -1.38 30.25 -46.73
C LEU A 23 -1.74 30.99 -45.45
N ILE A 24 -2.82 31.80 -45.48
CA ILE A 24 -3.30 32.50 -44.30
C ILE A 24 -3.66 31.52 -43.20
N LEU A 25 -4.38 30.45 -43.51
CA LEU A 25 -4.77 29.41 -42.56
C LEU A 25 -3.52 28.64 -42.03
N PHE A 26 -2.57 28.35 -42.92
CA PHE A 26 -1.31 27.68 -42.58
C PHE A 26 -0.46 28.47 -41.59
N PHE A 27 -0.48 29.78 -41.62
CA PHE A 27 0.24 30.63 -40.67
C PHE A 27 -0.56 30.98 -39.41
N ILE A 28 -1.87 31.19 -39.53
CA ILE A 28 -2.72 31.55 -38.39
C ILE A 28 -2.87 30.40 -37.39
N VAL A 29 -3.07 29.16 -37.88
CA VAL A 29 -3.28 28.00 -37.02
C VAL A 29 -2.05 27.75 -36.12
N PRO A 30 -0.83 27.65 -36.63
CA PRO A 30 0.37 27.51 -35.79
C PRO A 30 0.64 28.72 -34.90
N ALA A 31 0.36 29.96 -35.40
CA ALA A 31 0.54 31.18 -34.63
C ALA A 31 -0.35 31.22 -33.37
N ILE A 32 -1.48 30.53 -33.38
CA ILE A 32 -2.35 30.38 -32.19
C ILE A 32 -1.95 29.17 -31.34
N ILE A 33 -1.66 28.02 -31.96
CA ILE A 33 -1.40 26.77 -31.25
C ILE A 33 -0.04 26.79 -30.53
N ILE A 34 1.01 27.35 -31.15
CA ILE A 34 2.37 27.36 -30.58
C ILE A 34 2.40 28.14 -29.24
N PRO A 35 1.90 29.39 -29.14
CA PRO A 35 1.89 30.10 -27.86
C PRO A 35 1.04 29.42 -26.78
N ILE A 36 -0.08 28.78 -27.17
CA ILE A 36 -0.91 28.01 -26.23
C ILE A 36 -0.12 26.81 -25.72
N GLY A 37 0.55 26.06 -26.60
CA GLY A 37 1.37 24.90 -26.24
C GLY A 37 2.54 25.24 -25.32
N LEU A 38 3.19 26.40 -25.55
CA LEU A 38 4.29 26.87 -24.70
C LEU A 38 3.85 27.35 -23.32
N LYS A 39 2.58 27.77 -23.17
CA LYS A 39 2.00 28.18 -21.89
C LYS A 39 1.38 27.03 -21.08
N LEU A 40 1.28 25.83 -21.62
CA LEU A 40 0.77 24.69 -20.88
C LEU A 40 1.69 24.36 -19.69
N PRO A 41 1.16 24.24 -18.48
CA PRO A 41 1.96 23.89 -17.32
C PRO A 41 2.51 22.47 -17.46
N LYS A 42 3.82 22.34 -17.33
CA LYS A 42 4.49 21.04 -17.32
C LYS A 42 4.14 20.32 -16.03
N LYS A 43 3.71 19.07 -16.13
CA LYS A 43 3.45 18.19 -14.98
C LYS A 43 4.44 17.04 -15.00
N TYR A 44 5.04 16.79 -13.85
CA TYR A 44 5.98 15.71 -13.62
C TYR A 44 5.33 14.62 -12.79
N LEU A 45 5.70 13.39 -13.05
CA LEU A 45 5.23 12.22 -12.34
C LEU A 45 6.44 11.44 -11.82
N SER A 46 6.48 11.19 -10.53
CA SER A 46 7.40 10.23 -9.92
C SER A 46 6.62 9.03 -9.44
N THR A 47 7.20 7.85 -9.58
CA THR A 47 6.59 6.58 -9.19
C THR A 47 7.61 5.72 -8.49
N THR A 48 7.25 5.15 -7.34
CA THR A 48 8.05 4.15 -6.63
C THR A 48 7.27 2.83 -6.54
N LEU A 49 7.99 1.71 -6.56
CA LEU A 49 7.44 0.37 -6.38
C LEU A 49 7.82 -0.14 -5.00
N ILE A 50 6.84 -0.56 -4.23
CA ILE A 50 7.03 -1.17 -2.92
C ILE A 50 6.61 -2.63 -3.00
N ILE A 51 7.50 -3.53 -2.55
CA ILE A 51 7.23 -4.96 -2.47
C ILE A 51 6.98 -5.30 -1.00
N VAL A 52 5.86 -5.95 -0.73
CA VAL A 52 5.48 -6.40 0.61
C VAL A 52 5.73 -7.89 0.71
N GLU A 53 6.74 -8.29 1.45
CA GLU A 53 6.97 -9.71 1.74
C GLU A 53 5.94 -10.23 2.73
N LYS A 54 5.43 -11.43 2.45
CA LYS A 54 4.57 -12.14 3.39
C LYS A 54 5.41 -12.60 4.57
N GLN A 55 4.96 -12.30 5.78
CA GLN A 55 5.51 -12.89 6.97
C GLN A 55 5.28 -14.41 6.91
N GLN A 56 6.34 -15.20 6.80
CA GLN A 56 6.27 -16.65 6.91
C GLN A 56 6.10 -16.99 8.40
N ILE A 57 4.87 -16.96 8.88
CA ILE A 57 4.53 -17.65 10.13
C ILE A 57 4.49 -19.13 9.76
N PRO A 58 5.21 -20.02 10.47
CA PRO A 58 5.09 -21.44 10.24
C PRO A 58 3.61 -21.83 10.34
N SER A 59 3.03 -22.20 9.21
CA SER A 59 1.60 -22.49 9.04
C SER A 59 1.14 -23.75 9.78
N GLU A 60 2.05 -24.42 10.45
CA GLU A 60 1.80 -25.64 11.20
C GLU A 60 0.96 -25.42 12.48
N TYR A 61 0.96 -24.21 13.03
CA TYR A 61 0.29 -23.90 14.30
C TYR A 61 -0.96 -23.04 14.18
N ILE A 62 -1.25 -22.43 13.02
CA ILE A 62 -2.42 -21.60 12.86
C ILE A 62 -3.08 -21.94 11.51
N LYS A 63 -4.18 -22.69 11.54
CA LYS A 63 -5.11 -22.78 10.42
C LYS A 63 -5.73 -21.40 10.24
N THR A 64 -5.07 -20.53 9.50
CA THR A 64 -5.61 -19.24 9.08
C THR A 64 -6.68 -19.51 8.02
N THR A 65 -7.92 -19.61 8.45
CA THR A 65 -9.11 -19.87 7.58
C THR A 65 -9.52 -18.60 6.84
N VAL A 66 -8.80 -17.48 6.99
CA VAL A 66 -9.17 -16.20 6.36
C VAL A 66 -8.06 -15.80 5.40
N GLY A 67 -8.22 -16.17 4.16
CA GLY A 67 -7.54 -15.49 3.06
C GLY A 67 -8.07 -14.06 2.98
N VAL A 68 -7.42 -13.13 3.68
CA VAL A 68 -7.72 -11.70 3.53
C VAL A 68 -7.55 -11.38 2.04
N ASP A 69 -8.63 -10.95 1.41
CA ASP A 69 -8.64 -10.60 0.00
C ASP A 69 -7.57 -9.52 -0.25
N ILE A 70 -6.81 -9.69 -1.32
CA ILE A 70 -5.73 -8.75 -1.71
C ILE A 70 -6.31 -7.34 -1.86
N ALA A 71 -7.57 -7.23 -2.30
CA ALA A 71 -8.28 -5.97 -2.44
C ALA A 71 -8.51 -5.27 -1.10
N GLU A 72 -8.93 -5.98 -0.05
CA GLU A 72 -9.14 -5.43 1.30
C GLU A 72 -7.82 -4.95 1.91
N ARG A 73 -6.77 -5.75 1.75
CA ARG A 73 -5.44 -5.39 2.24
C ARG A 73 -4.90 -4.14 1.56
N MET A 74 -5.15 -4.01 0.26
CA MET A 74 -4.75 -2.86 -0.52
C MET A 74 -5.53 -1.60 -0.16
N GLN A 75 -6.81 -1.72 0.07
CA GLN A 75 -7.64 -0.61 0.55
C GLN A 75 -7.13 -0.10 1.91
N SER A 76 -6.78 -1.01 2.81
CA SER A 76 -6.18 -0.67 4.11
C SER A 76 -4.85 0.07 3.95
N ILE A 77 -3.94 -0.43 3.10
CA ILE A 77 -2.66 0.23 2.80
C ILE A 77 -2.88 1.63 2.20
N SER A 78 -3.78 1.75 1.24
CA SER A 78 -4.10 3.04 0.62
C SER A 78 -4.66 4.04 1.65
N GLN A 79 -5.56 3.60 2.52
CA GLN A 79 -6.09 4.43 3.61
C GLN A 79 -4.99 4.85 4.59
N GLN A 80 -4.07 3.96 4.93
CA GLN A 80 -2.95 4.25 5.81
C GLN A 80 -2.01 5.30 5.21
N ILE A 81 -1.62 5.14 3.93
CA ILE A 81 -0.78 6.12 3.22
C ILE A 81 -1.50 7.48 3.08
N MET A 82 -2.81 7.47 2.83
CA MET A 82 -3.65 8.66 2.71
C MET A 82 -4.10 9.23 4.06
N SER A 83 -3.60 8.69 5.18
CA SER A 83 -3.98 9.16 6.52
C SER A 83 -3.51 10.60 6.75
N ARG A 84 -4.27 11.34 7.58
CA ARG A 84 -3.95 12.71 7.94
C ARG A 84 -2.54 12.84 8.53
N SER A 85 -2.21 11.95 9.48
CA SER A 85 -0.94 11.98 10.20
C SER A 85 0.27 11.81 9.27
N LEU A 86 0.16 10.93 8.27
CA LEU A 86 1.24 10.65 7.35
C LEU A 86 1.41 11.78 6.33
N LEU A 87 0.31 12.30 5.77
CA LEU A 87 0.34 13.43 4.84
C LEU A 87 0.86 14.71 5.52
N GLU A 88 0.47 14.97 6.77
CA GLU A 88 0.95 16.11 7.55
C GLU A 88 2.45 16.04 7.81
N LYS A 89 2.98 14.85 8.16
CA LYS A 89 4.44 14.62 8.29
C LYS A 89 5.17 14.96 6.99
N VAL A 90 4.65 14.53 5.83
CA VAL A 90 5.27 14.81 4.52
C VAL A 90 5.23 16.30 4.19
N ILE A 91 4.08 16.96 4.39
CA ILE A 91 3.93 18.39 4.12
C ILE A 91 4.91 19.21 4.99
N THR A 92 5.00 18.85 6.27
CA THR A 92 5.88 19.56 7.23
C THR A 92 7.35 19.31 6.94
N ALA A 93 7.75 18.07 6.67
CA ALA A 93 9.14 17.70 6.42
C ALA A 93 9.71 18.35 5.15
N LEU A 94 8.91 18.42 4.08
CA LEU A 94 9.34 18.95 2.79
C LEU A 94 8.85 20.36 2.52
N ASN A 95 8.05 20.94 3.44
CA ASN A 95 7.39 22.22 3.23
C ASN A 95 6.64 22.29 1.88
N VAL A 96 6.00 21.18 1.50
CA VAL A 96 5.22 21.10 0.26
C VAL A 96 4.15 22.17 0.29
N TYR A 97 4.04 22.96 -0.77
CA TYR A 97 3.17 24.16 -0.82
C TYR A 97 3.52 25.25 0.20
N GLY A 98 4.82 25.35 0.62
CA GLY A 98 5.27 26.34 1.61
C GLY A 98 4.99 27.80 1.23
N THR A 99 4.98 28.10 -0.07
CA THR A 99 4.66 29.45 -0.62
C THR A 99 3.15 29.75 -0.54
N SER A 100 2.30 28.77 -0.33
CA SER A 100 0.86 28.95 -0.25
C SER A 100 0.44 29.26 1.19
N LYS A 101 -0.37 30.31 1.37
CA LYS A 101 -1.00 30.69 2.64
C LYS A 101 -2.19 29.79 3.01
N ASP A 102 -2.40 28.71 2.26
CA ASP A 102 -3.51 27.78 2.48
C ASP A 102 -3.42 27.11 3.86
N PRO A 103 -4.55 26.90 4.53
CA PRO A 103 -4.60 26.10 5.74
C PRO A 103 -4.13 24.66 5.47
N MET A 104 -3.64 23.99 6.51
CA MET A 104 -3.07 22.63 6.42
C MET A 104 -4.03 21.64 5.76
N ASP A 105 -5.32 21.74 6.04
CA ASP A 105 -6.35 20.85 5.49
C ASP A 105 -6.44 20.95 3.95
N LEU A 106 -6.36 22.15 3.40
CA LEU A 106 -6.33 22.35 1.95
C LEU A 106 -5.04 21.84 1.31
N LYS A 107 -3.90 22.00 1.98
CA LYS A 107 -2.61 21.46 1.53
C LYS A 107 -2.67 19.92 1.47
N MET A 108 -3.24 19.30 2.49
CA MET A 108 -3.43 17.84 2.55
C MET A 108 -4.37 17.34 1.44
N GLU A 109 -5.47 18.06 1.20
CA GLU A 109 -6.40 17.70 0.13
C GLU A 109 -5.74 17.78 -1.26
N LYS A 110 -4.98 18.86 -1.52
CA LYS A 110 -4.18 18.99 -2.74
C LYS A 110 -3.16 17.86 -2.89
N LEU A 111 -2.47 17.52 -1.81
CA LEU A 111 -1.49 16.43 -1.81
C LEU A 111 -2.17 15.10 -2.12
N ARG A 112 -3.27 14.79 -1.41
CA ARG A 112 -4.06 13.56 -1.60
C ARG A 112 -4.58 13.41 -3.03
N LYS A 113 -5.06 14.49 -3.64
CA LYS A 113 -5.57 14.48 -5.03
C LYS A 113 -4.51 14.16 -6.07
N ASN A 114 -3.25 14.48 -5.76
CA ASN A 114 -2.12 14.28 -6.67
C ASN A 114 -1.35 12.98 -6.40
N ILE A 115 -1.67 12.26 -5.33
CA ILE A 115 -1.14 10.93 -5.04
C ILE A 115 -2.03 9.88 -5.69
N ASP A 116 -1.42 8.91 -6.36
CA ASP A 116 -2.09 7.74 -6.92
C ASP A 116 -1.40 6.47 -6.43
N ILE A 117 -2.21 5.51 -5.95
CA ILE A 117 -1.72 4.24 -5.40
C ILE A 117 -2.34 3.12 -6.20
N GLN A 118 -1.51 2.29 -6.84
CA GLN A 118 -1.96 1.20 -7.68
C GLN A 118 -1.34 -0.13 -7.26
N VAL A 119 -2.15 -1.17 -7.27
CA VAL A 119 -1.69 -2.55 -7.03
C VAL A 119 -0.92 -3.05 -8.25
N LYS A 120 0.22 -3.69 -8.01
CA LYS A 120 1.01 -4.39 -9.01
C LYS A 120 1.20 -5.86 -8.60
N GLY A 121 0.37 -6.74 -9.17
CA GLY A 121 0.42 -8.17 -8.83
C GLY A 121 -0.09 -8.49 -7.42
N LYS A 122 0.43 -9.55 -6.81
CA LYS A 122 -0.05 -10.07 -5.52
C LYS A 122 0.62 -9.45 -4.28
N ASN A 123 1.85 -8.93 -4.43
CA ASN A 123 2.68 -8.53 -3.28
C ASN A 123 3.34 -7.16 -3.47
N ALA A 124 2.93 -6.39 -4.47
CA ALA A 124 3.54 -5.10 -4.74
C ALA A 124 2.50 -4.02 -5.00
N PHE A 125 2.85 -2.78 -4.71
CA PHE A 125 2.06 -1.62 -5.07
C PHE A 125 2.97 -0.46 -5.47
N THR A 126 2.45 0.44 -6.28
CA THR A 126 3.14 1.65 -6.68
C THR A 126 2.50 2.86 -6.02
N ILE A 127 3.34 3.78 -5.58
CA ILE A 127 2.93 5.12 -5.14
C ILE A 127 3.44 6.09 -6.19
N SER A 128 2.54 6.90 -6.72
CA SER A 128 2.85 7.92 -7.71
C SER A 128 2.39 9.28 -7.20
N PHE A 129 3.15 10.31 -7.51
CA PHE A 129 2.78 11.70 -7.21
C PHE A 129 2.99 12.60 -8.42
N LYS A 130 2.01 13.48 -8.69
CA LYS A 130 2.05 14.45 -9.77
C LYS A 130 2.24 15.86 -9.21
N GLY A 131 3.13 16.64 -9.84
CA GLY A 131 3.39 18.02 -9.44
C GLY A 131 4.06 18.84 -10.54
N ASP A 132 4.33 20.11 -10.21
CA ASP A 132 4.89 21.06 -11.16
C ASP A 132 6.42 21.11 -11.12
N ASP A 133 7.03 20.72 -9.98
CA ASP A 133 8.46 20.70 -9.76
C ASP A 133 8.98 19.26 -9.71
N PRO A 134 9.91 18.87 -10.59
CA PRO A 134 10.44 17.51 -10.66
C PRO A 134 11.18 17.08 -9.40
N GLU A 135 11.94 18.00 -8.77
CA GLU A 135 12.63 17.68 -7.51
C GLU A 135 11.66 17.44 -6.36
N MET A 136 10.65 18.31 -6.23
CA MET A 136 9.65 18.18 -5.20
C MET A 136 8.84 16.89 -5.37
N VAL A 137 8.47 16.56 -6.62
CA VAL A 137 7.74 15.33 -6.94
C VAL A 137 8.52 14.08 -6.52
N MET A 138 9.81 14.04 -6.80
CA MET A 138 10.69 12.95 -6.37
C MET A 138 10.82 12.89 -4.84
N LYS A 139 11.07 14.04 -4.20
CA LYS A 139 11.22 14.13 -2.73
C LYS A 139 9.94 13.69 -2.02
N VAL A 140 8.77 14.10 -2.49
CA VAL A 140 7.48 13.71 -1.91
C VAL A 140 7.29 12.20 -1.96
N VAL A 141 7.51 11.56 -3.12
CA VAL A 141 7.35 10.10 -3.26
C VAL A 141 8.32 9.35 -2.34
N ASN A 142 9.60 9.75 -2.33
CA ASN A 142 10.60 9.10 -1.49
C ASN A 142 10.30 9.27 0.00
N THR A 143 9.98 10.48 0.44
CA THR A 143 9.65 10.75 1.84
C THR A 143 8.38 10.02 2.28
N LEU A 144 7.33 10.03 1.43
CA LEU A 144 6.10 9.30 1.69
C LEU A 144 6.36 7.79 1.86
N THR A 145 7.20 7.24 0.97
CA THR A 145 7.59 5.83 1.01
C THR A 145 8.38 5.50 2.28
N SER A 146 9.39 6.32 2.63
CA SER A 146 10.19 6.10 3.85
C SER A 146 9.33 6.15 5.10
N ILE A 147 8.50 7.19 5.26
CA ILE A 147 7.64 7.31 6.45
C ILE A 147 6.65 6.14 6.52
N PHE A 148 6.11 5.69 5.39
CA PHE A 148 5.22 4.52 5.35
C PHE A 148 5.94 3.24 5.79
N ILE A 149 7.16 3.01 5.29
CA ILE A 149 7.96 1.83 5.67
C ILE A 149 8.29 1.88 7.17
N ASP A 150 8.75 3.01 7.69
CA ASP A 150 9.09 3.19 9.09
C ASP A 150 7.89 2.96 10.02
N GLU A 151 6.73 3.51 9.66
CA GLU A 151 5.49 3.32 10.43
C GLU A 151 5.04 1.85 10.43
N ASN A 152 5.12 1.16 9.27
CA ASN A 152 4.81 -0.26 9.17
C ASN A 152 5.78 -1.12 9.98
N LEU A 153 7.07 -0.80 9.95
CA LEU A 153 8.07 -1.51 10.74
C LEU A 153 7.77 -1.38 12.23
N LYS A 154 7.49 -0.16 12.70
CA LYS A 154 7.13 0.11 14.08
C LYS A 154 5.86 -0.65 14.54
N ILE A 155 4.83 -0.69 13.70
CA ILE A 155 3.61 -1.46 13.99
C ILE A 155 3.94 -2.95 14.11
N ARG A 156 4.78 -3.49 13.23
CA ARG A 156 5.20 -4.89 13.27
C ARG A 156 6.02 -5.22 14.52
N GLU A 157 6.93 -4.34 14.92
CA GLU A 157 7.69 -4.48 16.17
C GLU A 157 6.77 -4.53 17.40
N GLN A 158 5.80 -3.63 17.46
CA GLN A 158 4.80 -3.61 18.54
C GLN A 158 3.96 -4.89 18.56
N GLN A 159 3.51 -5.37 17.40
CA GLN A 159 2.76 -6.62 17.30
C GLN A 159 3.60 -7.84 17.72
N ALA A 160 4.87 -7.88 17.34
CA ALA A 160 5.78 -8.96 17.73
C ALA A 160 6.02 -8.96 19.24
N ALA A 161 6.28 -7.79 19.83
CA ALA A 161 6.45 -7.64 21.27
C ALA A 161 5.21 -8.08 22.05
N GLY A 162 4.02 -7.62 21.64
CA GLY A 162 2.75 -8.00 22.26
C GLY A 162 2.46 -9.51 22.14
N THR A 163 2.81 -10.12 21.01
CA THR A 163 2.67 -11.56 20.82
C THR A 163 3.61 -12.34 21.72
N SER A 164 4.86 -11.90 21.89
CA SER A 164 5.85 -12.52 22.79
C SER A 164 5.37 -12.48 24.24
N GLU A 165 4.91 -11.32 24.70
CA GLU A 165 4.37 -11.14 26.06
C GLU A 165 3.14 -12.02 26.33
N PHE A 166 2.23 -12.11 25.36
CA PHE A 166 1.08 -13.01 25.44
C PHE A 166 1.50 -14.47 25.56
N LEU A 167 2.42 -14.92 24.70
CA LEU A 167 2.90 -16.32 24.71
C LEU A 167 3.64 -16.65 26.01
N GLU A 168 4.42 -15.73 26.55
CA GLU A 168 5.07 -15.90 27.85
C GLU A 168 4.04 -16.04 28.98
N GLY A 169 2.97 -15.24 28.96
CA GLY A 169 1.86 -15.33 29.88
C GLY A 169 1.14 -16.69 29.82
N GLU A 170 0.80 -17.14 28.62
CA GLU A 170 0.17 -18.44 28.39
C GLU A 170 1.07 -19.60 28.82
N LEU A 171 2.37 -19.56 28.54
CA LEU A 171 3.32 -20.54 28.92
C LEU A 171 3.41 -20.66 30.47
N LYS A 172 3.43 -19.53 31.17
CA LYS A 172 3.39 -19.50 32.63
C LYS A 172 2.13 -20.15 33.16
N LEU A 173 0.98 -19.79 32.65
CA LEU A 173 -0.33 -20.31 33.04
C LEU A 173 -0.42 -21.84 32.84
N ILE A 174 0.11 -22.34 31.72
CA ILE A 174 0.13 -23.76 31.42
C ILE A 174 1.10 -24.51 32.39
N LYS A 175 2.26 -23.92 32.70
CA LYS A 175 3.21 -24.49 33.69
C LYS A 175 2.58 -24.60 35.08
N ASP A 176 1.93 -23.53 35.56
CA ASP A 176 1.27 -23.51 36.85
C ASP A 176 0.14 -24.57 36.92
N LYS A 177 -0.61 -24.70 35.80
CA LYS A 177 -1.66 -25.71 35.68
C LYS A 177 -1.10 -27.15 35.64
N LEU A 178 0.02 -27.36 34.97
CA LEU A 178 0.71 -28.64 34.94
C LEU A 178 1.19 -29.02 36.32
N GLU A 179 1.90 -28.12 37.03
CA GLU A 179 2.40 -28.37 38.39
C GLU A 179 1.25 -28.68 39.37
N SER A 180 0.14 -27.96 39.28
CA SER A 180 -1.06 -28.25 40.06
C SER A 180 -1.63 -29.65 39.78
N ARG A 181 -1.66 -30.05 38.52
CA ARG A 181 -2.12 -31.38 38.10
C ARG A 181 -1.17 -32.49 38.56
N GLU A 182 0.15 -32.29 38.46
CA GLU A 182 1.16 -33.24 38.95
C GLU A 182 1.06 -33.41 40.44
N LYS A 183 0.88 -32.31 41.19
CA LYS A 183 0.67 -32.36 42.66
C LYS A 183 -0.59 -33.15 43.03
N ALA A 184 -1.70 -32.89 42.37
CA ALA A 184 -2.96 -33.62 42.58
C ALA A 184 -2.79 -35.11 42.25
N LEU A 185 -2.07 -35.44 41.15
CA LEU A 185 -1.79 -36.81 40.77
C LEU A 185 -0.90 -37.53 41.79
N LYS A 186 0.11 -36.83 42.32
CA LYS A 186 1.00 -37.34 43.36
C LYS A 186 0.21 -37.61 44.65
N GLU A 187 -0.64 -36.71 45.08
CA GLU A 187 -1.51 -36.87 46.25
C GLU A 187 -2.45 -38.05 46.06
N TYR A 188 -3.09 -38.15 44.87
CA TYR A 188 -3.96 -39.30 44.54
C TYR A 188 -3.21 -40.65 44.59
N LYS A 189 -2.00 -40.72 44.01
CA LYS A 189 -1.15 -41.91 44.04
C LYS A 189 -0.75 -42.28 45.46
N THR A 190 -0.47 -41.29 46.33
CA THR A 190 -0.08 -41.51 47.70
C THR A 190 -1.24 -42.04 48.56
N GLN A 191 -2.46 -41.54 48.32
CA GLN A 191 -3.66 -41.97 49.05
C GLN A 191 -4.12 -43.40 48.64
N HIS A 192 -3.81 -43.84 47.40
CA HIS A 192 -4.27 -45.13 46.86
C HIS A 192 -3.07 -46.09 46.61
N ILE A 193 -2.07 -46.02 47.47
CA ILE A 193 -0.93 -46.95 47.42
C ILE A 193 -1.43 -48.40 47.63
N GLY A 194 -1.19 -49.27 46.63
CA GLY A 194 -1.63 -50.67 46.63
C GLY A 194 -2.89 -50.96 45.80
N GLU A 195 -3.67 -49.94 45.46
CA GLU A 195 -4.90 -50.06 44.63
C GLU A 195 -4.67 -49.67 43.15
N LEU A 196 -3.51 -49.11 42.82
CA LEU A 196 -3.18 -48.67 41.47
C LEU A 196 -3.00 -49.88 40.53
N PRO A 197 -3.56 -49.83 39.29
CA PRO A 197 -3.46 -50.94 38.33
C PRO A 197 -2.03 -51.41 38.04
N GLU A 198 -1.06 -50.50 38.04
CA GLU A 198 0.36 -50.76 37.82
C GLU A 198 0.96 -51.58 38.99
N GLN A 199 0.53 -51.38 40.24
CA GLN A 199 0.97 -52.11 41.43
C GLN A 199 0.25 -53.45 41.58
N GLN A 200 -1.00 -53.56 41.17
CA GLN A 200 -1.71 -54.84 41.15
C GLN A 200 -1.10 -55.82 40.16
N GLN A 201 -0.66 -55.36 38.99
CA GLN A 201 0.06 -56.21 38.03
C GLN A 201 1.39 -56.66 38.55
N ALA A 202 2.16 -55.81 39.25
CA ALA A 202 3.45 -56.17 39.86
C ALA A 202 3.27 -57.17 41.01
N ASN A 203 2.21 -57.01 41.81
CA ASN A 203 1.91 -57.94 42.94
C ASN A 203 1.41 -59.29 42.43
N LEU A 204 0.63 -59.35 41.31
CA LEU A 204 0.25 -60.60 40.69
C LEU A 204 1.40 -61.34 39.99
N ALA A 205 2.39 -60.61 39.48
CA ALA A 205 3.58 -61.23 38.88
C ALA A 205 4.61 -61.74 39.90
N SER A 206 4.46 -61.39 41.21
CA SER A 206 5.33 -61.85 42.32
C SER A 206 4.74 -63.00 43.12
N LEU A 207 3.54 -63.46 42.82
CA LEU A 207 2.90 -64.67 43.36
C LEU A 207 3.08 -65.84 42.42
#